data_f390ce6e818eb6bb54a933b0472ebb25
#
_entry.id   f390ce6e818eb6bb54a933b0472ebb25
#
_cell.length_a   1.000
_cell.length_b   1.000
_cell.length_c   1.000
_cell.angle_alpha   90.00
_cell.angle_beta   90.00
_cell.angle_gamma   90.00
#
_symmetry.space_group_name_H-M   'P 1'
#
loop_
_entity.id
_entity.type
_entity.pdbx_description
1 polymer ?
#
loop_
_entity_poly.entity_id
_entity_poly.type
_entity_poly.pdbx_seq_one_letter_code
_entity_poly.pdbx_strand_id
1 'polypeptide(L)'
;FAGENSTATATATGTSNVSSLASAPNPNQAWADVLVGELFRDGVRVFCVAPGSRSTPLALAAERHPSARVVVCVDERSLAFYALGVGKGAGAGAAGAAVITSSGTAVANLLPAAVEAAESAAPLLLLTADRPPELRGTGANQTIDQTKIFGSFARYYADLPPPGDGAPARVWATAANAATRVLRGARPGPAHLNCQFRDPLGPAPVAWDPARDLRGLEGWEARTTPFSFTHRDDGEPRSASRDASGARALAR
;
A
#
# COMPACT_ATOMS: atom_id res chain seq x y z
N PHE A 1 15.77 -38.92 36.97
CA PHE A 1 14.87 -37.78 37.13
C PHE A 1 14.13 -37.60 35.78
N ALA A 2 12.90 -38.11 35.74
CA ALA A 2 11.98 -37.93 34.63
C ALA A 2 11.28 -36.59 34.80
N GLY A 3 11.33 -35.73 33.78
CA GLY A 3 10.58 -34.48 33.68
C GLY A 3 9.62 -34.60 32.51
N GLU A 4 8.31 -34.62 32.81
CA GLU A 4 7.23 -34.64 31.84
C GLU A 4 7.19 -33.33 31.08
N ASN A 5 7.34 -33.41 29.76
CA ASN A 5 7.07 -32.29 28.85
C ASN A 5 5.58 -32.31 28.48
N SER A 6 4.80 -31.47 29.17
CA SER A 6 3.44 -31.13 28.78
C SER A 6 3.47 -30.13 27.62
N THR A 7 3.20 -30.60 26.41
CA THR A 7 2.92 -29.75 25.24
C THR A 7 1.50 -29.24 25.32
N ALA A 8 1.34 -28.03 25.86
CA ALA A 8 0.08 -27.29 25.74
C ALA A 8 -0.07 -26.74 24.32
N THR A 9 -0.91 -27.34 23.52
CA THR A 9 -1.34 -26.82 22.23
C THR A 9 -2.28 -25.65 22.49
N ALA A 10 -1.75 -24.42 22.45
CA ALA A 10 -2.57 -23.22 22.46
C ALA A 10 -3.24 -23.05 21.11
N THR A 11 -4.50 -23.44 21.02
CA THR A 11 -5.41 -23.02 19.94
C THR A 11 -5.68 -21.53 20.10
N ALA A 12 -4.90 -20.72 19.38
CA ALA A 12 -5.17 -19.28 19.27
C ALA A 12 -6.37 -19.07 18.35
N THR A 13 -7.57 -19.05 18.91
CA THR A 13 -8.74 -18.43 18.28
C THR A 13 -8.58 -16.91 18.38
N GLY A 14 -7.70 -16.37 17.54
CA GLY A 14 -7.54 -14.93 17.41
C GLY A 14 -8.72 -14.35 16.64
N THR A 15 -9.80 -13.98 17.33
CA THR A 15 -10.72 -12.97 16.83
C THR A 15 -9.93 -11.66 16.77
N SER A 16 -9.42 -11.33 15.58
CA SER A 16 -8.81 -10.03 15.32
C SER A 16 -9.89 -8.97 15.56
N ASN A 17 -9.80 -8.21 16.66
CA ASN A 17 -10.46 -6.93 16.81
C ASN A 17 -9.89 -5.97 15.76
N VAL A 18 -10.30 -6.13 14.51
CA VAL A 18 -10.12 -5.09 13.50
C VAL A 18 -11.12 -4.01 13.90
N SER A 19 -10.64 -2.97 14.55
CA SER A 19 -11.46 -1.78 14.79
C SER A 19 -12.02 -1.32 13.45
N SER A 20 -13.33 -1.08 13.40
CA SER A 20 -13.97 -0.63 12.16
C SER A 20 -13.23 0.59 11.59
N LEU A 21 -13.04 0.66 10.28
CA LEU A 21 -12.48 1.84 9.60
C LEU A 21 -13.18 3.13 10.04
N ALA A 22 -14.48 3.05 10.28
CA ALA A 22 -15.28 4.19 10.76
C ALA A 22 -14.89 4.65 12.16
N SER A 23 -14.22 3.82 12.98
CA SER A 23 -13.70 4.17 14.30
C SER A 23 -12.25 4.69 14.28
N ALA A 24 -11.66 4.84 13.09
CA ALA A 24 -10.32 5.41 12.97
C ALA A 24 -10.27 6.83 13.55
N PRO A 25 -9.19 7.21 14.24
CA PRO A 25 -9.11 8.50 14.94
C PRO A 25 -9.19 9.70 13.99
N ASN A 26 -8.80 9.52 12.73
CA ASN A 26 -8.84 10.56 11.70
C ASN A 26 -8.84 9.92 10.29
N PRO A 27 -9.17 10.69 9.25
CA PRO A 27 -9.25 10.16 7.89
C PRO A 27 -7.91 9.66 7.35
N ASN A 28 -6.77 10.24 7.77
CA ASN A 28 -5.44 9.78 7.33
C ASN A 28 -5.19 8.33 7.74
N GLN A 29 -5.57 7.96 8.99
CA GLN A 29 -5.41 6.59 9.47
C GLN A 29 -6.34 5.64 8.70
N ALA A 30 -7.62 6.00 8.52
CA ALA A 30 -8.59 5.18 7.80
C ALA A 30 -8.13 4.90 6.35
N TRP A 31 -7.66 5.93 5.64
CA TRP A 31 -7.25 5.78 4.24
C TRP A 31 -5.94 5.00 4.11
N ALA A 32 -5.01 5.19 5.03
CA ALA A 32 -3.78 4.40 5.08
C ALA A 32 -4.09 2.92 5.36
N ASP A 33 -5.04 2.62 6.27
CA ASP A 33 -5.48 1.26 6.54
C ASP A 33 -6.14 0.61 5.30
N VAL A 34 -6.94 1.36 4.55
CA VAL A 34 -7.51 0.89 3.27
C VAL A 34 -6.40 0.57 2.26
N LEU A 35 -5.43 1.47 2.08
CA LEU A 35 -4.34 1.28 1.13
C LEU A 35 -3.50 0.05 1.48
N VAL A 36 -3.04 -0.05 2.72
CA VAL A 36 -2.20 -1.17 3.18
C VAL A 36 -2.97 -2.48 3.11
N GLY A 37 -4.24 -2.49 3.52
CA GLY A 37 -5.11 -3.67 3.44
C GLY A 37 -5.31 -4.16 2.01
N GLU A 38 -5.52 -3.25 1.04
CA GLU A 38 -5.62 -3.62 -0.38
C GLU A 38 -4.31 -4.17 -0.91
N LEU A 39 -3.21 -3.48 -0.67
CA LEU A 39 -1.88 -3.96 -1.08
C LEU A 39 -1.58 -5.34 -0.50
N PHE A 40 -1.98 -5.58 0.74
CA PHE A 40 -1.82 -6.89 1.37
C PHE A 40 -2.69 -7.96 0.69
N ARG A 41 -3.95 -7.68 0.38
CA ARG A 41 -4.83 -8.59 -0.36
C ARG A 41 -4.29 -8.91 -1.76
N ASP A 42 -3.64 -7.94 -2.38
CA ASP A 42 -2.98 -8.07 -3.67
C ASP A 42 -1.59 -8.75 -3.62
N GLY A 43 -1.13 -9.16 -2.45
CA GLY A 43 0.07 -9.99 -2.29
C GLY A 43 1.31 -9.27 -1.81
N VAL A 44 1.28 -7.97 -1.53
CA VAL A 44 2.39 -7.26 -0.87
C VAL A 44 2.41 -7.67 0.61
N ARG A 45 3.47 -8.33 1.05
CA ARG A 45 3.59 -8.86 2.42
C ARG A 45 4.64 -8.15 3.26
N VAL A 46 5.60 -7.49 2.60
CA VAL A 46 6.74 -6.83 3.25
C VAL A 46 6.64 -5.33 3.01
N PHE A 47 6.64 -4.57 4.08
CA PHE A 47 6.63 -3.11 4.08
C PHE A 47 7.94 -2.62 4.71
N CYS A 48 8.76 -1.98 3.90
CA CYS A 48 10.03 -1.41 4.28
C CYS A 48 9.83 0.07 4.62
N VAL A 49 10.07 0.47 5.87
CA VAL A 49 9.73 1.79 6.39
C VAL A 49 10.98 2.58 6.74
N ALA A 50 11.17 3.74 6.12
CA ALA A 50 12.09 4.76 6.59
C ALA A 50 11.35 5.74 7.53
N PRO A 51 11.92 6.05 8.71
CA PRO A 51 11.28 6.94 9.68
C PRO A 51 11.02 8.34 9.12
N GLY A 52 9.85 8.90 9.39
CA GLY A 52 9.51 10.25 8.99
C GLY A 52 8.07 10.62 9.35
N SER A 53 7.86 11.86 9.78
CA SER A 53 6.56 12.30 10.30
C SER A 53 5.45 12.21 9.25
N ARG A 54 5.70 12.62 7.99
CA ARG A 54 4.65 12.65 6.95
C ARG A 54 4.18 11.25 6.57
N SER A 55 5.03 10.23 6.69
CA SER A 55 4.66 8.83 6.43
C SER A 55 4.03 8.10 7.62
N THR A 56 3.85 8.77 8.77
CA THR A 56 3.27 8.15 9.98
C THR A 56 1.97 7.38 9.70
N PRO A 57 0.98 7.91 8.94
CA PRO A 57 -0.24 7.15 8.69
C PRO A 57 0.02 5.79 8.00
N LEU A 58 0.90 5.77 6.99
CA LEU A 58 1.25 4.54 6.27
C LEU A 58 2.06 3.57 7.15
N ALA A 59 3.01 4.10 7.92
CA ALA A 59 3.83 3.29 8.82
C ALA A 59 2.98 2.60 9.89
N LEU A 60 2.06 3.33 10.52
CA LEU A 60 1.14 2.79 11.51
C LEU A 60 0.14 1.78 10.90
N ALA A 61 -0.34 2.02 9.67
CA ALA A 61 -1.20 1.08 8.98
C ALA A 61 -0.48 -0.25 8.69
N ALA A 62 0.78 -0.19 8.25
CA ALA A 62 1.59 -1.38 8.03
C ALA A 62 1.88 -2.14 9.33
N GLU A 63 2.20 -1.42 10.42
CA GLU A 63 2.50 -2.01 11.74
C GLU A 63 1.27 -2.67 12.37
N ARG A 64 0.10 -2.04 12.26
CA ARG A 64 -1.14 -2.60 12.80
C ARG A 64 -1.67 -3.81 12.03
N HIS A 65 -1.24 -4.00 10.78
CA HIS A 65 -1.74 -5.11 9.97
C HIS A 65 -1.19 -6.45 10.49
N PRO A 66 -2.05 -7.39 10.95
CA PRO A 66 -1.65 -8.53 11.76
C PRO A 66 -0.71 -9.52 11.06
N SER A 67 -0.66 -9.49 9.75
CA SER A 67 0.13 -10.42 8.94
C SER A 67 1.18 -9.71 8.05
N ALA A 68 1.30 -8.39 8.13
CA ALA A 68 2.34 -7.68 7.39
C ALA A 68 3.69 -7.82 8.13
N ARG A 69 4.74 -7.96 7.34
CA ARG A 69 6.11 -7.88 7.85
C ARG A 69 6.64 -6.47 7.65
N VAL A 70 6.95 -5.78 8.74
CA VAL A 70 7.57 -4.46 8.70
C VAL A 70 9.08 -4.59 8.91
N VAL A 71 9.84 -3.89 8.07
CA VAL A 71 11.30 -3.77 8.15
C VAL A 71 11.66 -2.29 8.22
N VAL A 72 12.36 -1.87 9.26
CA VAL A 72 12.74 -0.47 9.46
C VAL A 72 14.22 -0.28 9.14
N CYS A 73 14.53 0.76 8.35
CA CYS A 73 15.89 1.19 8.07
C CYS A 73 15.93 2.72 7.96
N VAL A 74 16.94 3.33 8.55
CA VAL A 74 17.06 4.81 8.63
C VAL A 74 17.42 5.42 7.27
N ASP A 75 18.26 4.73 6.48
CA ASP A 75 18.69 5.19 5.15
C ASP A 75 17.73 4.70 4.07
N GLU A 76 17.07 5.63 3.39
CA GLU A 76 16.04 5.33 2.40
C GLU A 76 16.58 4.60 1.16
N ARG A 77 17.80 4.92 0.74
CA ARG A 77 18.45 4.27 -0.40
C ARG A 77 18.73 2.80 -0.09
N SER A 78 19.32 2.52 1.06
CA SER A 78 19.58 1.15 1.52
C SER A 78 18.29 0.37 1.68
N LEU A 79 17.25 1.01 2.25
CA LEU A 79 15.93 0.43 2.40
C LEU A 79 15.31 0.03 1.07
N ALA A 80 15.41 0.91 0.05
CA ALA A 80 14.88 0.65 -1.27
C ALA A 80 15.59 -0.52 -1.97
N PHE A 81 16.92 -0.67 -1.81
CA PHE A 81 17.64 -1.83 -2.29
C PHE A 81 17.31 -3.12 -1.53
N TYR A 82 17.04 -3.03 -0.22
CA TYR A 82 16.52 -4.17 0.52
C TYR A 82 15.16 -4.64 -0.05
N ALA A 83 14.23 -3.71 -0.27
CA ALA A 83 12.93 -4.00 -0.86
C ALA A 83 13.05 -4.58 -2.28
N LEU A 84 13.97 -4.05 -3.08
CA LEU A 84 14.30 -4.58 -4.39
C LEU A 84 14.79 -6.03 -4.31
N GLY A 85 15.67 -6.34 -3.33
CA GLY A 85 16.14 -7.70 -3.07
C GLY A 85 15.00 -8.66 -2.75
N VAL A 86 14.02 -8.23 -1.94
CA VAL A 86 12.79 -9.00 -1.68
C VAL A 86 12.03 -9.24 -2.98
N GLY A 87 11.89 -8.22 -3.83
CA GLY A 87 11.20 -8.34 -5.11
C GLY A 87 11.89 -9.33 -6.08
N LYS A 88 13.22 -9.25 -6.19
CA LYS A 88 14.02 -10.17 -7.01
C LYS A 88 13.95 -11.62 -6.51
N GLY A 89 13.87 -11.82 -5.20
CA GLY A 89 13.78 -13.15 -4.58
C GLY A 89 12.38 -13.78 -4.51
N ALA A 90 11.34 -13.01 -4.79
CA ALA A 90 9.95 -13.44 -4.55
C ALA A 90 9.35 -14.35 -5.64
N GLY A 91 10.06 -14.59 -6.75
CA GLY A 91 9.59 -15.42 -7.85
C GLY A 91 8.61 -14.71 -8.81
N ALA A 92 8.29 -15.40 -9.90
CA ALA A 92 7.43 -14.85 -10.95
C ALA A 92 5.99 -14.60 -10.45
N GLY A 93 5.43 -13.44 -10.81
CA GLY A 93 4.06 -13.07 -10.44
C GLY A 93 3.87 -12.58 -9.00
N ALA A 94 4.94 -12.50 -8.20
CA ALA A 94 4.87 -11.93 -6.86
C ALA A 94 4.81 -10.40 -6.91
N ALA A 95 4.17 -9.79 -5.91
CA ALA A 95 4.03 -8.33 -5.82
C ALA A 95 5.28 -7.63 -5.24
N GLY A 96 6.28 -8.39 -4.76
CA GLY A 96 7.47 -7.84 -4.13
C GLY A 96 7.20 -7.16 -2.80
N ALA A 97 7.95 -6.09 -2.51
CA ALA A 97 7.84 -5.32 -1.29
C ALA A 97 7.46 -3.86 -1.56
N ALA A 98 6.84 -3.22 -0.57
CA ALA A 98 6.57 -1.79 -0.55
C ALA A 98 7.65 -1.05 0.25
N VAL A 99 8.07 0.11 -0.24
CA VAL A 99 8.92 1.07 0.48
C VAL A 99 8.07 2.26 0.90
N ILE A 100 8.08 2.58 2.17
CA ILE A 100 7.37 3.73 2.75
C ILE A 100 8.42 4.76 3.17
N THR A 101 8.33 5.98 2.64
CA THR A 101 9.21 7.10 3.00
C THR A 101 8.43 8.35 3.32
N SER A 102 9.04 9.26 4.06
CA SER A 102 8.60 10.64 4.20
C SER A 102 8.76 11.37 2.85
N SER A 103 8.48 12.67 2.83
CA SER A 103 8.57 13.52 1.64
C SER A 103 9.98 14.12 1.47
N GLY A 104 10.16 14.82 0.36
CA GLY A 104 11.40 15.55 0.08
C GLY A 104 12.51 14.66 -0.42
N THR A 105 13.74 14.89 0.04
CA THR A 105 14.92 14.12 -0.39
C THR A 105 14.86 12.64 -0.04
N ALA A 106 14.06 12.25 0.97
CA ALA A 106 13.76 10.85 1.25
C ALA A 106 13.24 10.12 0.01
N VAL A 107 12.35 10.77 -0.75
CA VAL A 107 11.81 10.24 -2.00
C VAL A 107 12.88 10.15 -3.08
N ALA A 108 13.70 11.18 -3.24
CA ALA A 108 14.78 11.22 -4.24
C ALA A 108 15.81 10.09 -4.02
N ASN A 109 16.06 9.69 -2.77
CA ASN A 109 16.95 8.60 -2.42
C ASN A 109 16.48 7.22 -2.93
N LEU A 110 15.22 7.07 -3.32
CA LEU A 110 14.69 5.81 -3.88
C LEU A 110 15.05 5.64 -5.37
N LEU A 111 15.47 6.70 -6.06
CA LEU A 111 15.70 6.68 -7.50
C LEU A 111 16.70 5.59 -7.94
N PRO A 112 17.86 5.37 -7.29
CA PRO A 112 18.79 4.32 -7.70
C PRO A 112 18.15 2.92 -7.73
N ALA A 113 17.37 2.58 -6.71
CA ALA A 113 16.66 1.30 -6.65
C ALA A 113 15.50 1.22 -7.67
N ALA A 114 14.82 2.35 -7.94
CA ALA A 114 13.79 2.40 -8.98
C ALA A 114 14.38 2.16 -10.37
N VAL A 115 15.55 2.74 -10.69
CA VAL A 115 16.27 2.49 -11.94
C VAL A 115 16.61 0.99 -12.07
N GLU A 116 17.25 0.42 -11.06
CA GLU A 116 17.62 -0.99 -11.06
C GLU A 116 16.40 -1.92 -11.17
N ALA A 117 15.28 -1.60 -10.48
CA ALA A 117 14.05 -2.36 -10.59
C ALA A 117 13.43 -2.31 -11.99
N ALA A 118 13.48 -1.15 -12.65
CA ALA A 118 12.98 -0.98 -14.02
C ALA A 118 13.78 -1.79 -15.02
N GLU A 119 15.12 -1.75 -14.94
CA GLU A 119 16.02 -2.42 -15.85
C GLU A 119 16.03 -3.95 -15.65
N SER A 120 16.00 -4.39 -14.39
CA SER A 120 15.96 -5.83 -14.06
C SER A 120 14.56 -6.45 -14.07
N ALA A 121 13.52 -5.68 -14.45
CA ALA A 121 12.13 -6.12 -14.43
C ALA A 121 11.71 -6.71 -13.06
N ALA A 122 12.13 -6.08 -11.97
CA ALA A 122 11.82 -6.50 -10.61
C ALA A 122 10.65 -5.69 -10.04
N PRO A 123 9.70 -6.32 -9.29
CA PRO A 123 8.61 -5.61 -8.66
C PRO A 123 9.12 -4.78 -7.49
N LEU A 124 8.79 -3.47 -7.47
CA LEU A 124 9.10 -2.55 -6.39
C LEU A 124 7.98 -1.54 -6.23
N LEU A 125 7.32 -1.51 -5.08
CA LEU A 125 6.29 -0.52 -4.79
C LEU A 125 6.85 0.63 -3.97
N LEU A 126 6.67 1.85 -4.44
CA LEU A 126 7.14 3.08 -3.81
C LEU A 126 5.92 3.84 -3.27
N LEU A 127 5.76 3.85 -1.95
CA LEU A 127 4.73 4.59 -1.21
C LEU A 127 5.38 5.82 -0.59
N THR A 128 5.31 6.95 -1.28
CA THR A 128 5.95 8.18 -0.84
C THR A 128 4.93 9.12 -0.22
N ALA A 129 5.13 9.46 1.05
CA ALA A 129 4.29 10.48 1.66
C ALA A 129 4.62 11.86 1.10
N ASP A 130 3.61 12.71 0.91
CA ASP A 130 3.78 14.05 0.36
C ASP A 130 2.97 15.08 1.13
N ARG A 131 3.34 16.33 0.97
CA ARG A 131 2.56 17.48 1.39
C ARG A 131 1.30 17.60 0.52
N PRO A 132 0.20 18.13 1.08
CA PRO A 132 -1.01 18.39 0.30
C PRO A 132 -0.79 19.51 -0.72
N PRO A 133 -1.68 19.67 -1.72
CA PRO A 133 -1.50 20.57 -2.84
C PRO A 133 -1.24 22.02 -2.43
N GLU A 134 -1.87 22.49 -1.35
CA GLU A 134 -1.74 23.85 -0.83
C GLU A 134 -0.34 24.20 -0.30
N LEU A 135 0.51 23.19 -0.05
CA LEU A 135 1.89 23.39 0.41
C LEU A 135 2.93 23.22 -0.70
N ARG A 136 2.52 22.82 -1.90
CA ARG A 136 3.45 22.64 -3.03
C ARG A 136 3.86 24.00 -3.60
N GLY A 137 5.15 24.17 -3.87
CA GLY A 137 5.69 25.42 -4.41
C GLY A 137 5.71 26.61 -3.46
N THR A 138 5.43 26.41 -2.18
CA THR A 138 5.38 27.50 -1.17
C THR A 138 6.68 27.68 -0.38
N GLY A 139 7.69 26.83 -0.60
CA GLY A 139 8.89 26.80 0.23
C GLY A 139 8.68 26.12 1.59
N ALA A 140 7.58 25.40 1.77
CA ALA A 140 7.31 24.64 2.99
C ALA A 140 8.43 23.62 3.26
N ASN A 141 8.74 23.44 4.56
CA ASN A 141 9.82 22.56 4.99
C ASN A 141 9.69 21.15 4.41
N GLN A 142 10.80 20.61 3.91
CA GLN A 142 10.92 19.24 3.35
C GLN A 142 9.90 18.98 2.24
N THR A 143 9.59 19.98 1.41
CA THR A 143 8.64 19.91 0.29
C THR A 143 9.41 20.10 -1.02
N ILE A 144 9.24 19.14 -1.95
CA ILE A 144 9.76 19.20 -3.30
C ILE A 144 8.64 18.81 -4.28
N ASP A 145 8.84 18.99 -5.57
CA ASP A 145 7.95 18.39 -6.55
C ASP A 145 8.23 16.87 -6.66
N GLN A 146 7.33 16.07 -6.10
CA GLN A 146 7.39 14.62 -6.14
C GLN A 146 6.62 14.03 -7.33
N THR A 147 5.95 14.89 -8.11
CA THR A 147 5.13 14.46 -9.23
C THR A 147 6.00 13.77 -10.29
N LYS A 148 5.79 12.46 -10.47
CA LYS A 148 6.55 11.65 -11.42
C LYS A 148 8.07 11.75 -11.26
N ILE A 149 8.56 11.93 -10.04
CA ILE A 149 10.00 12.12 -9.75
C ILE A 149 10.87 10.97 -10.26
N PHE A 150 10.32 9.77 -10.42
CA PHE A 150 11.03 8.60 -10.98
C PHE A 150 10.96 8.54 -12.51
N GLY A 151 10.38 9.52 -13.17
CA GLY A 151 10.33 9.65 -14.63
C GLY A 151 9.81 8.40 -15.34
N SER A 152 10.51 7.98 -16.39
CA SER A 152 10.17 6.80 -17.19
C SER A 152 10.48 5.46 -16.52
N PHE A 153 11.20 5.46 -15.40
CA PHE A 153 11.50 4.23 -14.68
C PHE A 153 10.27 3.69 -13.94
N ALA A 154 9.40 4.57 -13.40
CA ALA A 154 8.14 4.13 -12.83
C ALA A 154 7.16 3.74 -13.93
N ARG A 155 6.72 2.47 -13.94
CA ARG A 155 5.76 1.95 -14.92
C ARG A 155 4.32 2.27 -14.58
N TYR A 156 4.06 2.67 -13.36
CA TYR A 156 2.78 3.20 -12.90
C TYR A 156 3.04 4.34 -11.92
N TYR A 157 2.25 5.38 -12.03
CA TYR A 157 2.28 6.51 -11.12
C TYR A 157 0.84 6.95 -10.81
N ALA A 158 0.56 7.23 -9.55
CA ALA A 158 -0.64 7.93 -9.13
C ALA A 158 -0.30 8.97 -8.04
N ASP A 159 -0.80 10.19 -8.22
CA ASP A 159 -0.80 11.23 -7.20
C ASP A 159 -2.11 11.13 -6.43
N LEU A 160 -2.05 10.57 -5.23
CA LEU A 160 -3.23 10.25 -4.44
C LEU A 160 -3.69 11.48 -3.66
N PRO A 161 -4.97 11.88 -3.81
CA PRO A 161 -5.48 13.06 -3.12
C PRO A 161 -5.42 12.89 -1.61
N PRO A 162 -5.25 13.98 -0.85
CA PRO A 162 -5.25 13.90 0.60
C PRO A 162 -6.64 13.48 1.12
N PRO A 163 -6.68 12.68 2.20
CA PRO A 163 -7.93 12.33 2.87
C PRO A 163 -8.76 13.55 3.26
N GLY A 164 -10.08 13.46 3.12
CA GLY A 164 -10.99 14.52 3.53
C GLY A 164 -11.33 15.56 2.42
N ASP A 165 -10.72 15.50 1.24
CA ASP A 165 -10.95 16.44 0.11
C ASP A 165 -12.18 16.09 -0.76
N GLY A 166 -13.15 15.36 -0.20
CA GLY A 166 -14.36 14.98 -0.94
C GLY A 166 -14.22 13.75 -1.83
N ALA A 167 -13.01 13.34 -2.20
CA ALA A 167 -12.78 12.03 -2.81
C ALA A 167 -13.00 10.93 -1.75
N PRO A 168 -13.57 9.77 -2.10
CA PRO A 168 -13.69 8.65 -1.16
C PRO A 168 -12.42 7.82 -1.10
N ALA A 169 -12.17 7.14 0.03
CA ALA A 169 -11.01 6.28 0.25
C ALA A 169 -10.87 5.15 -0.78
N ARG A 170 -11.95 4.73 -1.43
CA ARG A 170 -11.92 3.75 -2.53
C ARG A 170 -11.02 4.16 -3.70
N VAL A 171 -10.70 5.45 -3.86
CA VAL A 171 -9.74 5.92 -4.86
C VAL A 171 -8.36 5.35 -4.58
N TRP A 172 -7.97 5.30 -3.30
CA TRP A 172 -6.71 4.70 -2.89
C TRP A 172 -6.71 3.18 -3.07
N ALA A 173 -7.84 2.52 -2.75
CA ALA A 173 -8.00 1.08 -3.02
C ALA A 173 -7.83 0.75 -4.51
N THR A 174 -8.46 1.52 -5.39
CA THR A 174 -8.33 1.35 -6.85
C THR A 174 -6.90 1.57 -7.33
N ALA A 175 -6.21 2.59 -6.80
CA ALA A 175 -4.81 2.86 -7.15
C ALA A 175 -3.87 1.75 -6.66
N ALA A 176 -4.12 1.15 -5.48
CA ALA A 176 -3.39 -0.02 -5.00
C ALA A 176 -3.47 -1.18 -5.99
N ASN A 177 -4.68 -1.52 -6.44
CA ASN A 177 -4.87 -2.61 -7.41
C ASN A 177 -4.19 -2.31 -8.77
N ALA A 178 -4.26 -1.06 -9.24
CA ALA A 178 -3.58 -0.67 -10.49
C ALA A 178 -2.05 -0.76 -10.37
N ALA A 179 -1.49 -0.39 -9.21
CA ALA A 179 -0.07 -0.52 -8.94
C ALA A 179 0.37 -1.99 -8.89
N THR A 180 -0.34 -2.82 -8.14
CA THR A 180 0.01 -4.24 -7.99
C THR A 180 -0.10 -5.04 -9.29
N ARG A 181 -0.99 -4.62 -10.21
CA ARG A 181 -1.02 -5.18 -11.57
C ARG A 181 0.30 -5.01 -12.31
N VAL A 182 0.95 -3.85 -12.14
CA VAL A 182 2.27 -3.59 -12.75
C VAL A 182 3.35 -4.44 -12.09
N LEU A 183 3.30 -4.58 -10.76
CA LEU A 183 4.25 -5.40 -10.00
C LEU A 183 4.18 -6.88 -10.39
N ARG A 184 3.00 -7.37 -10.73
CA ARG A 184 2.72 -8.80 -11.04
C ARG A 184 2.60 -9.09 -12.54
N GLY A 185 2.78 -8.09 -13.39
CA GLY A 185 2.66 -8.20 -14.84
C GLY A 185 3.75 -9.06 -15.48
N ALA A 186 3.64 -9.32 -16.79
CA ALA A 186 4.61 -10.10 -17.55
C ALA A 186 6.03 -9.48 -17.53
N ARG A 187 6.12 -8.17 -17.42
CA ARG A 187 7.36 -7.42 -17.22
C ARG A 187 7.21 -6.52 -16.00
N PRO A 188 7.44 -7.02 -14.76
CA PRO A 188 7.34 -6.23 -13.54
C PRO A 188 8.26 -5.00 -13.56
N GLY A 189 8.01 -4.07 -12.67
CA GLY A 189 8.84 -2.88 -12.51
C GLY A 189 8.31 -1.99 -11.40
N PRO A 190 8.93 -0.81 -11.20
CA PRO A 190 8.49 0.09 -10.14
C PRO A 190 7.08 0.64 -10.37
N ALA A 191 6.29 0.67 -9.30
CA ALA A 191 5.03 1.42 -9.23
C ALA A 191 5.15 2.48 -8.14
N HIS A 192 4.72 3.71 -8.41
CA HIS A 192 4.81 4.83 -7.50
C HIS A 192 3.42 5.36 -7.13
N LEU A 193 3.11 5.33 -5.84
CA LEU A 193 1.94 5.97 -5.25
C LEU A 193 2.41 7.12 -4.37
N ASN A 194 2.14 8.35 -4.78
CA ASN A 194 2.45 9.56 -4.04
C ASN A 194 1.26 9.89 -3.14
N CYS A 195 1.41 9.69 -1.83
CA CYS A 195 0.34 9.71 -0.84
C CYS A 195 0.35 11.04 -0.08
N GLN A 196 -0.60 11.91 -0.36
CA GLN A 196 -0.68 13.22 0.28
C GLN A 196 -1.37 13.14 1.64
N PHE A 197 -0.80 13.80 2.64
CA PHE A 197 -1.38 13.87 3.99
C PHE A 197 -1.35 15.29 4.54
N ARG A 198 -2.47 15.73 5.13
CA ARG A 198 -2.57 16.91 6.00
C ARG A 198 -2.32 16.52 7.46
N ASP A 199 -2.07 17.48 8.30
CA ASP A 199 -2.07 17.24 9.75
C ASP A 199 -3.51 16.98 10.25
N PRO A 200 -3.68 16.17 11.32
CA PRO A 200 -2.64 15.51 12.13
C PRO A 200 -2.10 14.24 11.44
N LEU A 201 -0.80 14.00 11.55
CA LEU A 201 -0.16 12.82 10.96
C LEU A 201 -0.21 11.60 11.89
N GLY A 202 -0.21 11.84 13.17
CA GLY A 202 -0.35 10.82 14.20
C GLY A 202 -1.81 10.39 14.42
N PRO A 203 -2.05 9.49 15.38
CA PRO A 203 -3.39 8.97 15.68
C PRO A 203 -4.24 9.92 16.54
N ALA A 204 -3.94 11.22 16.54
CA ALA A 204 -4.74 12.21 17.25
C ALA A 204 -6.17 12.24 16.68
N PRO A 205 -7.21 12.15 17.54
CA PRO A 205 -8.59 12.21 17.07
C PRO A 205 -8.93 13.59 16.50
N VAL A 206 -9.60 13.60 15.35
CA VAL A 206 -10.24 14.78 14.77
C VAL A 206 -11.62 14.40 14.26
N ALA A 207 -12.52 15.37 14.23
CA ALA A 207 -13.84 15.16 13.64
C ALA A 207 -13.70 14.94 12.13
N TRP A 208 -14.31 13.87 11.62
CA TRP A 208 -14.38 13.54 10.21
C TRP A 208 -15.69 12.83 9.89
N ASP A 209 -16.03 12.66 8.64
CA ASP A 209 -17.26 12.04 8.20
C ASP A 209 -16.99 10.67 7.55
N PRO A 210 -17.03 9.57 8.33
CA PRO A 210 -16.82 8.23 7.79
C PRO A 210 -17.80 7.85 6.69
N ALA A 211 -19.07 8.28 6.77
CA ALA A 211 -20.07 7.93 5.77
C ALA A 211 -19.74 8.54 4.39
N ARG A 212 -19.24 9.77 4.38
CA ARG A 212 -18.77 10.44 3.17
C ARG A 212 -17.46 9.83 2.66
N ASP A 213 -16.48 9.70 3.54
CA ASP A 213 -15.10 9.39 3.16
C ASP A 213 -14.90 7.90 2.83
N LEU A 214 -15.69 7.00 3.43
CA LEU A 214 -15.65 5.56 3.18
C LEU A 214 -16.75 5.07 2.21
N ARG A 215 -17.52 5.96 1.60
CA ARG A 215 -18.59 5.56 0.67
C ARG A 215 -18.06 4.68 -0.46
N GLY A 216 -18.76 3.58 -0.72
CA GLY A 216 -18.38 2.57 -1.71
C GLY A 216 -17.35 1.56 -1.21
N LEU A 217 -17.07 1.54 0.11
CA LEU A 217 -16.28 0.51 0.79
C LEU A 217 -17.13 -0.30 1.78
N GLU A 218 -18.44 -0.32 1.61
CA GLU A 218 -19.36 -1.10 2.44
C GLU A 218 -18.94 -2.57 2.42
N GLY A 219 -18.75 -3.15 3.62
CA GLY A 219 -18.28 -4.53 3.77
C GLY A 219 -16.81 -4.78 3.39
N TRP A 220 -16.02 -3.75 3.14
CA TRP A 220 -14.61 -3.87 2.76
C TRP A 220 -13.77 -4.62 3.81
N GLU A 221 -14.05 -4.42 5.10
CA GLU A 221 -13.31 -5.03 6.21
C GLU A 221 -13.43 -6.57 6.23
N ALA A 222 -14.60 -7.08 5.83
CA ALA A 222 -14.86 -8.52 5.77
C ALA A 222 -14.27 -9.21 4.52
N ARG A 223 -13.69 -8.45 3.58
CA ARG A 223 -13.17 -9.02 2.35
C ARG A 223 -11.82 -9.71 2.58
N THR A 224 -11.68 -10.87 1.96
CA THR A 224 -10.40 -11.60 1.85
C THR A 224 -9.72 -11.38 0.51
N THR A 225 -10.43 -10.77 -0.45
CA THR A 225 -9.96 -10.48 -1.80
C THR A 225 -9.87 -8.97 -2.04
N PRO A 226 -9.04 -8.50 -2.97
CA PRO A 226 -8.95 -7.09 -3.31
C PRO A 226 -10.30 -6.46 -3.68
N PHE A 227 -10.41 -5.14 -3.49
CA PHE A 227 -11.61 -4.37 -3.77
C PHE A 227 -11.98 -4.37 -5.26
N SER A 228 -10.97 -4.28 -6.12
CA SER A 228 -11.13 -4.36 -7.57
C SER A 228 -10.11 -5.33 -8.17
N PHE A 229 -10.49 -5.98 -9.25
CA PHE A 229 -9.60 -6.85 -10.01
C PHE A 229 -9.43 -6.29 -11.40
N THR A 230 -8.19 -6.26 -11.87
CA THR A 230 -7.91 -6.11 -13.29
C THR A 230 -7.40 -7.45 -13.79
N HIS A 231 -8.21 -8.17 -14.53
CA HIS A 231 -7.75 -9.36 -15.25
C HIS A 231 -7.08 -8.95 -16.55
N ARG A 232 -5.93 -9.54 -16.82
CA ARG A 232 -5.40 -9.57 -18.18
C ARG A 232 -6.11 -10.73 -18.87
N ASP A 233 -6.75 -10.46 -19.99
CA ASP A 233 -7.21 -11.53 -20.88
C ASP A 233 -6.00 -11.97 -21.71
N ASP A 234 -5.30 -12.97 -21.20
CA ASP A 234 -4.09 -13.52 -21.86
C ASP A 234 -4.45 -14.51 -22.98
N GLY A 235 -5.74 -14.52 -23.40
CA GLY A 235 -6.21 -15.39 -24.50
C GLY A 235 -6.23 -16.89 -24.17
N GLU A 236 -5.94 -17.29 -22.94
CA GLU A 236 -6.07 -18.67 -22.51
C GLU A 236 -7.56 -19.02 -22.36
N PRO A 237 -8.00 -20.14 -22.95
CA PRO A 237 -9.39 -20.58 -22.81
C PRO A 237 -9.69 -20.86 -21.32
N ARG A 238 -10.57 -20.05 -20.74
CA ARG A 238 -11.07 -20.30 -19.38
C ARG A 238 -11.67 -21.68 -19.34
N SER A 239 -11.10 -22.61 -18.58
CA SER A 239 -11.77 -23.84 -18.26
C SER A 239 -13.13 -23.50 -17.62
N ALA A 240 -14.20 -24.10 -18.11
CA ALA A 240 -15.59 -23.76 -17.79
C ALA A 240 -16.02 -23.94 -16.32
N SER A 241 -15.06 -24.06 -15.37
CA SER A 241 -15.30 -24.34 -13.96
C SER A 241 -15.04 -23.18 -13.01
N ARG A 242 -14.83 -21.95 -13.50
CA ARG A 242 -14.68 -20.76 -12.63
C ARG A 242 -15.74 -19.72 -12.95
N ASP A 243 -16.75 -19.68 -12.08
CA ASP A 243 -17.63 -18.58 -11.74
C ASP A 243 -18.76 -18.16 -12.68
N ALA A 244 -19.90 -18.81 -12.48
CA ALA A 244 -21.20 -18.24 -12.80
C ALA A 244 -21.57 -16.99 -11.94
N SER A 245 -20.75 -16.58 -10.96
CA SER A 245 -20.99 -15.42 -10.07
C SER A 245 -20.46 -14.10 -10.62
N GLY A 246 -19.40 -14.12 -11.45
CA GLY A 246 -18.79 -12.89 -11.98
C GLY A 246 -19.55 -12.23 -13.14
N ALA A 247 -20.35 -13.00 -13.87
CA ALA A 247 -21.07 -12.50 -15.06
C ALA A 247 -22.33 -11.66 -14.73
N ARG A 248 -22.82 -11.70 -13.49
CA ARG A 248 -24.02 -10.94 -13.07
C ARG A 248 -23.73 -9.53 -12.59
N ALA A 249 -22.48 -9.15 -12.37
CA ALA A 249 -22.11 -7.81 -11.86
C ALA A 249 -21.92 -6.76 -12.97
N LEU A 250 -21.86 -7.15 -14.24
CA LEU A 250 -21.68 -6.22 -15.39
C LEU A 250 -22.97 -5.92 -16.17
N ALA A 251 -24.12 -6.42 -15.72
CA ALA A 251 -25.43 -6.25 -16.38
C ALA A 251 -26.42 -5.43 -15.53
N ARG A 252 -25.94 -4.55 -14.65
CA ARG A 252 -26.79 -3.55 -13.97
C ARG A 252 -26.11 -2.19 -13.92
#